data_b1d1ba59b4769872bc0633a97fd6a5c4
#
_entry.id   b1d1ba59b4769872bc0633a97fd6a5c4
#
_cell.length_a   1.000
_cell.length_b   1.000
_cell.length_c   1.000
_cell.angle_alpha   90.00
_cell.angle_beta   90.00
_cell.angle_gamma   90.00
#
_symmetry.space_group_name_H-M   'P 1'
#
loop_
_entity.id
_entity.type
_entity.pdbx_description
1 polymer ?
#
loop_
_entity_poly.entity_id
_entity_poly.type
_entity_poly.pdbx_seq_one_letter_code
_entity_poly.pdbx_strand_id
1 'polypeptide(L)'
;MKKKQMRVMDFITRERVYRFPNECGKSTLAKFLHSYFPEKVVDSLLASFEVRIDTRCCYKGDYAAILAFKSKNEKIRDVRMALFNPDTGMIVRDGDGDALIQHTKKQNSHVEYESVPCGDKYYSLACELIEGYALTFLPTLFGMQRINGAKHIGVVTSPVDALVMSIIDPHRTWLATGHEGKFGIALYHPNVIQDLRETGVRVTLYPEFDGEAEAEQIKFHLLQNRIPADVYPHLDFLKNCEFVGHRKSIATIALKMIDMQFSYSDIMHALRLVDEQDIFHY
;
A
#
# COMPACT_ATOMS: atom_id res chain seq x y z
N MET A 1 32.14 -17.10 25.68
CA MET A 1 30.90 -16.29 25.52
C MET A 1 29.77 -17.21 25.03
N LYS A 2 28.72 -17.46 25.84
CA LYS A 2 27.54 -18.18 25.37
C LYS A 2 26.83 -17.30 24.35
N LYS A 3 26.71 -17.72 23.07
CA LYS A 3 25.86 -17.05 22.07
C LYS A 3 24.43 -17.03 22.63
N LYS A 4 23.93 -15.84 22.95
CA LYS A 4 22.57 -15.66 23.41
C LYS A 4 21.68 -16.08 22.22
N GLN A 5 20.98 -17.18 22.34
CA GLN A 5 20.09 -17.69 21.31
C GLN A 5 18.94 -16.66 21.14
N MET A 6 18.88 -16.01 20.03
CA MET A 6 17.87 -14.99 19.75
C MET A 6 16.51 -15.67 19.63
N ARG A 7 15.53 -15.21 20.37
CA ARG A 7 14.16 -15.73 20.28
C ARG A 7 13.55 -15.32 18.91
N VAL A 8 12.88 -16.26 18.27
CA VAL A 8 12.22 -16.02 16.98
C VAL A 8 10.78 -15.58 17.23
N MET A 9 10.31 -14.58 16.52
CA MET A 9 8.91 -14.12 16.51
C MET A 9 8.34 -14.27 15.11
N ASP A 10 7.10 -14.74 15.03
CA ASP A 10 6.36 -14.87 13.75
C ASP A 10 5.57 -13.63 13.39
N PHE A 11 5.37 -12.70 14.33
CA PHE A 11 4.62 -11.47 14.13
C PHE A 11 5.01 -10.42 15.16
N ILE A 12 4.74 -9.15 14.81
CA ILE A 12 4.93 -8.00 15.70
C ILE A 12 3.65 -7.83 16.53
N THR A 13 3.80 -7.67 17.86
CA THR A 13 2.63 -7.49 18.71
C THR A 13 1.96 -6.13 18.50
N ARG A 14 0.63 -6.08 18.70
CA ARG A 14 -0.16 -4.85 18.54
C ARG A 14 0.33 -3.73 19.45
N GLU A 15 0.69 -4.04 20.70
CA GLU A 15 1.16 -3.05 21.68
C GLU A 15 2.39 -2.30 21.19
N ARG A 16 3.27 -2.96 20.44
CA ARG A 16 4.47 -2.34 19.87
C ARG A 16 4.16 -1.34 18.79
N VAL A 17 3.15 -1.62 17.96
CA VAL A 17 2.72 -0.73 16.89
C VAL A 17 1.79 0.36 17.42
N TYR A 18 0.92 0.02 18.37
CA TYR A 18 -0.08 0.95 18.91
C TYR A 18 0.49 2.00 19.86
N ARG A 19 1.78 1.95 20.18
CA ARG A 19 2.48 3.07 20.83
C ARG A 19 2.57 4.31 19.94
N PHE A 20 2.46 4.14 18.61
CA PHE A 20 2.41 5.26 17.69
C PHE A 20 1.02 5.89 17.66
N PRO A 21 0.90 7.22 17.62
CA PRO A 21 -0.38 7.90 17.58
C PRO A 21 -1.26 7.47 16.40
N ASN A 22 -2.57 7.42 16.60
CA ASN A 22 -3.56 7.09 15.56
C ASN A 22 -4.10 8.33 14.84
N GLU A 23 -3.45 9.48 14.98
CA GLU A 23 -3.82 10.75 14.37
C GLU A 23 -3.44 10.77 12.87
N CYS A 24 -3.92 9.77 12.12
CA CYS A 24 -3.53 9.53 10.73
C CYS A 24 -3.78 10.74 9.81
N GLY A 25 -4.78 11.58 10.11
CA GLY A 25 -5.06 12.82 9.37
C GLY A 25 -3.91 13.85 9.41
N LYS A 26 -2.96 13.70 10.34
CA LYS A 26 -1.75 14.55 10.43
C LYS A 26 -0.55 13.96 9.65
N SER A 27 -0.76 12.92 8.86
CA SER A 27 0.32 12.34 8.05
C SER A 27 0.47 13.05 6.70
N THR A 28 1.69 13.02 6.18
CA THR A 28 1.96 13.46 4.81
C THR A 28 1.13 12.69 3.77
N LEU A 29 0.79 11.43 4.06
CA LEU A 29 -0.11 10.61 3.24
C LEU A 29 -1.54 11.16 3.24
N ALA A 30 -2.08 11.49 4.44
CA ALA A 30 -3.40 12.10 4.55
C ALA A 30 -3.45 13.43 3.80
N LYS A 31 -2.42 14.26 3.95
CA LYS A 31 -2.32 15.55 3.26
C LYS A 31 -2.43 15.40 1.74
N PHE A 32 -1.74 14.42 1.17
CA PHE A 32 -1.86 14.10 -0.25
C PHE A 32 -3.29 13.68 -0.61
N LEU A 33 -3.88 12.75 0.14
CA LEU A 33 -5.22 12.25 -0.16
C LEU A 33 -6.30 13.33 0.02
N HIS A 34 -6.17 14.23 1.01
CA HIS A 34 -7.08 15.36 1.22
C HIS A 34 -7.09 16.35 0.05
N SER A 35 -6.06 16.39 -0.80
CA SER A 35 -6.06 17.24 -1.99
C SER A 35 -7.02 16.74 -3.09
N TYR A 36 -7.43 15.47 -3.03
CA TYR A 36 -8.32 14.83 -4.00
C TYR A 36 -9.68 14.43 -3.42
N PHE A 37 -9.75 14.15 -2.12
CA PHE A 37 -10.92 13.53 -1.49
C PHE A 37 -11.34 14.27 -0.21
N PRO A 38 -12.63 14.23 0.16
CA PRO A 38 -13.10 14.85 1.40
C PRO A 38 -12.38 14.28 2.63
N GLU A 39 -11.95 15.13 3.56
CA GLU A 39 -11.18 14.76 4.77
C GLU A 39 -11.82 13.61 5.55
N LYS A 40 -13.14 13.66 5.80
CA LYS A 40 -13.85 12.61 6.52
C LYS A 40 -13.75 11.24 5.86
N VAL A 41 -13.74 11.20 4.53
CA VAL A 41 -13.61 9.94 3.76
C VAL A 41 -12.20 9.40 3.92
N VAL A 42 -11.20 10.26 3.74
CA VAL A 42 -9.78 9.90 3.90
C VAL A 42 -9.48 9.41 5.31
N ASP A 43 -9.88 10.16 6.33
CA ASP A 43 -9.60 9.82 7.73
C ASP A 43 -10.26 8.49 8.12
N SER A 44 -11.52 8.27 7.69
CA SER A 44 -12.20 6.98 7.90
C SER A 44 -11.47 5.84 7.20
N LEU A 45 -11.00 6.05 5.98
CA LEU A 45 -10.26 5.05 5.24
C LEU A 45 -8.93 4.72 5.92
N LEU A 46 -8.12 5.74 6.23
CA LEU A 46 -6.82 5.56 6.90
C LEU A 46 -6.98 4.86 8.26
N ALA A 47 -8.03 5.21 9.02
CA ALA A 47 -8.37 4.53 10.25
C ALA A 47 -8.74 3.05 10.02
N SER A 48 -9.47 2.73 8.95
CA SER A 48 -9.84 1.35 8.59
C SER A 48 -8.63 0.48 8.19
N PHE A 49 -7.58 1.09 7.68
CA PHE A 49 -6.29 0.44 7.41
C PHE A 49 -5.34 0.50 8.62
N GLU A 50 -5.80 1.11 9.73
CA GLU A 50 -5.00 1.33 10.95
C GLU A 50 -3.68 2.07 10.68
N VAL A 51 -3.70 3.01 9.75
CA VAL A 51 -2.56 3.90 9.49
C VAL A 51 -2.28 4.73 10.73
N ARG A 52 -1.02 4.84 11.12
CA ARG A 52 -0.54 5.60 12.26
C ARG A 52 0.49 6.63 11.83
N ILE A 53 0.95 7.44 12.75
CA ILE A 53 1.99 8.44 12.47
C ILE A 53 3.20 8.26 13.37
N ASP A 54 4.39 8.55 12.82
CA ASP A 54 5.59 8.73 13.62
C ASP A 54 5.88 10.22 13.77
N THR A 55 5.62 10.75 14.96
CA THR A 55 5.83 12.17 15.26
C THR A 55 7.29 12.57 15.37
N ARG A 56 8.22 11.60 15.32
CA ARG A 56 9.66 11.85 15.27
C ARG A 56 10.12 12.23 13.87
N CYS A 57 9.35 11.86 12.85
CA CYS A 57 9.66 12.09 11.45
C CYS A 57 8.60 12.98 10.81
N CYS A 58 9.01 14.10 10.23
CA CYS A 58 8.09 15.03 9.57
C CYS A 58 8.68 15.59 8.26
N TYR A 59 7.79 16.03 7.39
CA TYR A 59 8.11 16.73 6.15
C TYR A 59 7.09 17.84 5.92
N LYS A 60 7.55 19.09 5.72
CA LYS A 60 6.70 20.28 5.56
C LYS A 60 5.65 20.46 6.68
N GLY A 61 5.92 19.97 7.90
CA GLY A 61 5.03 20.09 9.05
C GLY A 61 4.11 18.91 9.30
N ASP A 62 3.97 17.98 8.37
CA ASP A 62 3.16 16.76 8.51
C ASP A 62 4.06 15.54 8.79
N TYR A 63 3.51 14.53 9.46
CA TYR A 63 4.27 13.39 9.99
C TYR A 63 4.38 12.23 8.99
N ALA A 64 5.36 11.35 9.23
CA ALA A 64 5.49 10.11 8.48
C ALA A 64 4.29 9.19 8.75
N ALA A 65 3.79 8.56 7.69
CA ALA A 65 2.77 7.54 7.79
C ALA A 65 3.40 6.18 8.15
N ILE A 66 2.77 5.46 9.07
CA ILE A 66 3.12 4.09 9.44
C ILE A 66 2.06 3.15 8.88
N LEU A 67 2.49 2.21 8.06
CA LEU A 67 1.68 1.24 7.37
C LEU A 67 1.94 -0.15 7.93
N ALA A 68 0.93 -0.76 8.57
CA ALA A 68 1.03 -2.12 9.10
C ALA A 68 0.57 -3.14 8.04
N PHE A 69 1.43 -4.09 7.73
CA PHE A 69 1.13 -5.21 6.85
C PHE A 69 0.66 -6.38 7.72
N LYS A 70 -0.61 -6.70 7.62
CA LYS A 70 -1.26 -7.72 8.45
C LYS A 70 -1.70 -8.92 7.61
N SER A 71 -1.62 -10.12 8.18
CA SER A 71 -2.26 -11.29 7.59
C SER A 71 -3.80 -11.20 7.73
N LYS A 72 -4.51 -12.08 7.06
CA LYS A 72 -5.96 -12.27 7.19
C LYS A 72 -6.45 -12.36 8.64
N ASN A 73 -5.63 -12.97 9.53
CA ASN A 73 -5.92 -13.13 10.94
C ASN A 73 -5.34 -11.98 11.79
N GLU A 74 -5.14 -10.83 11.20
CA GLU A 74 -4.67 -9.59 11.83
C GLU A 74 -3.29 -9.66 12.51
N LYS A 75 -2.49 -10.69 12.27
CA LYS A 75 -1.10 -10.75 12.75
C LYS A 75 -0.25 -9.77 11.95
N ILE A 76 0.41 -8.84 12.62
CA ILE A 76 1.28 -7.85 11.99
C ILE A 76 2.57 -8.53 11.57
N ARG A 77 2.82 -8.59 10.27
CA ARG A 77 3.98 -9.26 9.67
C ARG A 77 5.11 -8.30 9.32
N ASP A 78 4.75 -7.07 8.98
CA ASP A 78 5.68 -6.00 8.67
C ASP A 78 5.09 -4.65 9.05
N VAL A 79 5.93 -3.69 9.34
CA VAL A 79 5.54 -2.31 9.61
C VAL A 79 6.49 -1.41 8.85
N ARG A 80 5.93 -0.59 7.98
CA ARG A 80 6.70 0.30 7.12
C ARG A 80 6.35 1.75 7.41
N MET A 81 7.34 2.59 7.35
CA MET A 81 7.21 4.03 7.52
C MET A 81 7.62 4.74 6.24
N ALA A 82 6.90 5.78 5.87
CA ALA A 82 7.29 6.65 4.77
C ALA A 82 6.80 8.09 4.99
N LEU A 83 7.58 9.03 4.47
CA LEU A 83 7.17 10.40 4.20
C LEU A 83 6.69 10.48 2.75
N PHE A 84 5.52 11.04 2.53
CA PHE A 84 4.97 11.22 1.20
C PHE A 84 5.05 12.69 0.79
N ASN A 85 5.34 12.96 -0.46
CA ASN A 85 5.20 14.29 -1.01
C ASN A 85 3.70 14.61 -1.10
N PRO A 86 3.21 15.66 -0.43
CA PRO A 86 1.79 15.98 -0.41
C PRO A 86 1.23 16.42 -1.77
N ASP A 87 2.10 16.81 -2.71
CA ASP A 87 1.69 17.26 -4.04
C ASP A 87 1.61 16.10 -5.05
N THR A 88 2.40 15.03 -4.84
CA THR A 88 2.54 13.93 -5.83
C THR A 88 2.16 12.55 -5.28
N GLY A 89 2.03 12.40 -3.97
CA GLY A 89 1.84 11.10 -3.30
C GLY A 89 3.03 10.15 -3.40
N MET A 90 4.15 10.60 -3.95
CA MET A 90 5.38 9.80 -4.03
C MET A 90 6.11 9.83 -2.69
N ILE A 91 6.86 8.76 -2.41
CA ILE A 91 7.75 8.74 -1.25
C ILE A 91 8.83 9.80 -1.43
N VAL A 92 9.02 10.63 -0.39
CA VAL A 92 10.10 11.63 -0.38
C VAL A 92 11.43 10.92 -0.33
N ARG A 93 12.34 11.31 -1.22
CA ARG A 93 13.69 10.76 -1.34
C ARG A 93 14.73 11.85 -1.24
N ASP A 94 15.93 11.48 -0.82
CA ASP A 94 17.09 12.34 -0.92
C ASP A 94 17.66 12.40 -2.34
N GLY A 95 18.78 13.15 -2.51
CA GLY A 95 19.44 13.27 -3.81
C GLY A 95 20.03 11.97 -4.36
N ASP A 96 20.26 10.97 -3.51
CA ASP A 96 20.81 9.65 -3.88
C ASP A 96 19.69 8.62 -4.13
N GLY A 97 18.42 9.01 -3.93
CA GLY A 97 17.26 8.17 -4.19
C GLY A 97 16.82 7.32 -2.98
N ASP A 98 17.46 7.48 -1.82
CA ASP A 98 17.05 6.84 -0.58
C ASP A 98 15.85 7.56 0.05
N ALA A 99 15.00 6.81 0.76
CA ALA A 99 13.85 7.39 1.44
C ALA A 99 14.32 8.36 2.53
N LEU A 100 13.83 9.61 2.46
CA LEU A 100 14.20 10.64 3.42
C LEU A 100 13.44 10.43 4.72
N ILE A 101 14.17 10.33 5.82
CA ILE A 101 13.62 10.31 7.18
C ILE A 101 14.20 11.48 7.93
N GLN A 102 13.33 12.39 8.35
CA GLN A 102 13.72 13.54 9.14
C GLN A 102 13.56 13.24 10.63
N HIS A 103 14.66 13.19 11.37
CA HIS A 103 14.64 13.12 12.82
C HIS A 103 14.70 14.51 13.43
N THR A 104 13.72 14.86 14.24
CA THR A 104 13.77 16.06 15.07
C THR A 104 14.57 15.75 16.32
N LYS A 105 15.85 16.12 16.38
CA LYS A 105 16.60 16.13 17.64
C LYS A 105 16.11 17.29 18.51
N LYS A 106 15.49 16.95 19.64
CA LYS A 106 14.89 17.92 20.61
C LYS A 106 15.88 18.94 21.22
N GLN A 107 17.19 18.81 21.01
CA GLN A 107 18.17 19.62 21.76
C GLN A 107 18.59 20.93 21.12
N ASN A 108 18.47 21.15 19.81
CA ASN A 108 19.07 22.35 19.19
C ASN A 108 18.29 22.98 18.04
N SER A 109 16.99 22.88 17.91
CA SER A 109 16.20 23.54 16.83
C SER A 109 16.72 23.27 15.40
N HIS A 110 17.72 22.44 15.22
CA HIS A 110 18.23 22.03 13.92
C HIS A 110 17.55 20.74 13.50
N VAL A 111 16.95 20.80 12.35
CA VAL A 111 16.37 19.66 11.68
C VAL A 111 17.51 18.96 10.94
N GLU A 112 17.93 17.81 11.42
CA GLU A 112 18.85 16.94 10.69
C GLU A 112 18.03 15.93 9.88
N TYR A 113 18.29 15.89 8.58
CA TYR A 113 17.79 14.85 7.72
C TYR A 113 18.79 13.70 7.72
N GLU A 114 18.35 12.52 8.08
CA GLU A 114 19.14 11.32 7.98
C GLU A 114 18.55 10.50 6.83
N SER A 115 19.34 10.28 5.77
CA SER A 115 18.99 9.29 4.75
C SER A 115 19.26 7.92 5.33
N VAL A 116 18.25 7.07 5.34
CA VAL A 116 18.41 5.68 5.70
C VAL A 116 18.43 4.87 4.41
N PRO A 117 19.53 4.16 4.11
CA PRO A 117 19.60 3.29 2.97
C PRO A 117 18.45 2.28 3.04
N CYS A 118 17.45 2.47 2.22
CA CYS A 118 16.36 1.54 2.02
C CYS A 118 16.58 0.90 0.66
N GLY A 119 17.08 -0.33 0.64
CA GLY A 119 17.11 -1.13 -0.59
C GLY A 119 15.72 -1.32 -1.19
N ASP A 120 14.69 -1.21 -0.37
CA ASP A 120 13.28 -1.11 -0.72
C ASP A 120 12.73 0.24 -0.28
N LYS A 121 11.93 0.85 -1.11
CA LYS A 121 11.34 2.19 -1.10
C LYS A 121 10.62 2.63 0.20
N TYR A 122 10.54 1.78 1.23
CA TYR A 122 9.94 2.05 2.54
C TYR A 122 10.92 1.71 3.66
N TYR A 123 10.94 2.52 4.71
CA TYR A 123 11.69 2.18 5.89
C TYR A 123 10.95 1.12 6.72
N SER A 124 11.59 -0.03 6.95
CA SER A 124 11.02 -1.08 7.81
C SER A 124 11.29 -0.78 9.27
N LEU A 125 10.23 -0.55 10.03
CA LEU A 125 10.29 -0.43 11.49
C LEU A 125 10.39 -1.78 12.19
N ALA A 126 10.34 -2.89 11.46
CA ALA A 126 10.32 -4.23 12.06
C ALA A 126 11.51 -4.45 12.99
N CYS A 127 12.72 -4.07 12.58
CA CYS A 127 13.94 -4.23 13.41
C CYS A 127 13.88 -3.44 14.71
N GLU A 128 13.34 -2.22 14.72
CA GLU A 128 13.17 -1.42 15.95
C GLU A 128 12.10 -2.02 16.86
N LEU A 129 11.02 -2.51 16.26
CA LEU A 129 9.87 -3.03 17.01
C LEU A 129 10.12 -4.39 17.67
N ILE A 130 11.11 -5.13 17.18
CA ILE A 130 11.43 -6.49 17.67
C ILE A 130 12.79 -6.57 18.37
N GLU A 131 13.29 -5.48 18.91
CA GLU A 131 14.59 -5.42 19.57
C GLU A 131 14.83 -6.66 20.46
N GLY A 132 15.95 -7.36 20.22
CA GLY A 132 16.32 -8.62 20.92
C GLY A 132 15.66 -9.89 20.40
N TYR A 133 14.88 -9.82 19.29
CA TYR A 133 14.26 -10.96 18.62
C TYR A 133 14.67 -11.02 17.14
N ALA A 134 14.56 -12.20 16.54
CA ALA A 134 14.57 -12.38 15.09
C ALA A 134 13.12 -12.53 14.61
N LEU A 135 12.74 -11.77 13.58
CA LEU A 135 11.44 -11.93 12.95
C LEU A 135 11.55 -12.98 11.84
N THR A 136 10.65 -13.97 11.86
CA THR A 136 10.48 -14.84 10.70
C THR A 136 9.86 -14.04 9.57
N PHE A 137 10.56 -13.96 8.43
CA PHE A 137 10.02 -13.26 7.26
C PHE A 137 8.84 -14.04 6.70
N LEU A 138 7.65 -13.51 6.91
CA LEU A 138 6.39 -14.05 6.40
C LEU A 138 5.66 -12.93 5.66
N PRO A 139 5.92 -12.73 4.37
CA PRO A 139 5.31 -11.66 3.60
C PRO A 139 3.79 -11.75 3.60
N THR A 140 3.15 -10.59 3.55
CA THR A 140 1.71 -10.44 3.39
C THR A 140 1.43 -9.19 2.56
N LEU A 141 0.17 -8.99 2.16
CA LEU A 141 -0.23 -7.81 1.42
C LEU A 141 -0.75 -6.72 2.37
N PHE A 142 -0.50 -5.46 2.05
CA PHE A 142 -1.15 -4.35 2.71
C PHE A 142 -2.67 -4.43 2.49
N GLY A 143 -3.45 -4.32 3.56
CA GLY A 143 -4.90 -4.47 3.49
C GLY A 143 -5.42 -5.91 3.60
N MET A 144 -4.56 -6.94 3.72
CA MET A 144 -4.96 -8.35 3.74
C MET A 144 -5.97 -8.69 4.84
N GLN A 145 -5.97 -8.00 5.97
CA GLN A 145 -6.96 -8.19 7.04
C GLN A 145 -8.40 -7.87 6.60
N ARG A 146 -8.59 -7.21 5.46
CA ARG A 146 -9.89 -6.78 4.94
C ARG A 146 -10.53 -7.78 3.97
N ILE A 147 -9.87 -8.89 3.66
CA ILE A 147 -10.36 -9.85 2.65
C ILE A 147 -11.52 -10.71 3.13
N ASN A 148 -11.81 -10.74 4.44
CA ASN A 148 -12.93 -11.54 4.96
C ASN A 148 -14.27 -11.00 4.43
N GLY A 149 -14.98 -11.87 3.70
CA GLY A 149 -16.24 -11.51 3.04
C GLY A 149 -16.09 -10.82 1.68
N ALA A 150 -14.87 -10.53 1.24
CA ALA A 150 -14.62 -10.02 -0.10
C ALA A 150 -14.98 -11.07 -1.16
N LYS A 151 -15.60 -10.64 -2.26
CA LYS A 151 -15.82 -11.48 -3.45
C LYS A 151 -14.73 -11.24 -4.50
N HIS A 152 -14.36 -9.98 -4.66
CA HIS A 152 -13.36 -9.52 -5.61
C HIS A 152 -12.27 -8.71 -4.93
N ILE A 153 -11.04 -9.00 -5.28
CA ILE A 153 -9.84 -8.32 -4.78
C ILE A 153 -9.11 -7.70 -5.95
N GLY A 154 -8.78 -6.40 -5.82
CA GLY A 154 -7.83 -5.73 -6.68
C GLY A 154 -6.46 -5.69 -6.00
N VAL A 155 -5.42 -6.12 -6.69
CA VAL A 155 -4.04 -6.05 -6.17
C VAL A 155 -3.23 -5.08 -7.01
N VAL A 156 -2.70 -4.07 -6.34
CA VAL A 156 -1.78 -3.06 -6.88
C VAL A 156 -0.40 -3.20 -6.27
N THR A 157 0.56 -2.45 -6.74
CA THR A 157 1.94 -2.50 -6.22
C THR A 157 2.12 -1.60 -4.99
N SER A 158 1.55 -0.39 -5.01
CA SER A 158 1.72 0.63 -3.97
C SER A 158 0.56 0.67 -2.97
N PRO A 159 0.81 0.78 -1.65
CA PRO A 159 -0.21 1.06 -0.66
C PRO A 159 -1.03 2.33 -0.93
N VAL A 160 -0.41 3.37 -1.49
CA VAL A 160 -1.12 4.60 -1.86
C VAL A 160 -2.16 4.32 -2.94
N ASP A 161 -1.81 3.50 -3.93
CA ASP A 161 -2.75 3.11 -4.98
C ASP A 161 -3.92 2.29 -4.43
N ALA A 162 -3.66 1.38 -3.49
CA ALA A 162 -4.73 0.63 -2.82
C ALA A 162 -5.68 1.55 -2.03
N LEU A 163 -5.16 2.59 -1.37
CA LEU A 163 -5.97 3.57 -0.66
C LEU A 163 -6.81 4.42 -1.62
N VAL A 164 -6.20 4.97 -2.68
CA VAL A 164 -6.90 5.75 -3.71
C VAL A 164 -8.02 4.93 -4.33
N MET A 165 -7.71 3.71 -4.76
CA MET A 165 -8.69 2.84 -5.40
C MET A 165 -9.78 2.38 -4.43
N SER A 166 -9.52 2.25 -3.14
CA SER A 166 -10.54 1.95 -2.13
C SER A 166 -11.58 3.06 -1.96
N ILE A 167 -11.25 4.31 -2.32
CA ILE A 167 -12.22 5.42 -2.34
C ILE A 167 -13.02 5.42 -3.64
N ILE A 168 -12.35 5.20 -4.77
CA ILE A 168 -12.95 5.29 -6.11
C ILE A 168 -13.85 4.10 -6.40
N ASP A 169 -13.39 2.89 -6.08
CA ASP A 169 -14.11 1.63 -6.24
C ASP A 169 -14.27 0.91 -4.88
N PRO A 170 -15.25 1.30 -4.07
CA PRO A 170 -15.48 0.70 -2.75
C PRO A 170 -16.09 -0.72 -2.80
N HIS A 171 -16.53 -1.18 -3.97
CA HIS A 171 -17.13 -2.52 -4.16
C HIS A 171 -16.06 -3.61 -4.21
N ARG A 172 -14.82 -3.26 -4.48
CA ARG A 172 -13.68 -4.17 -4.51
C ARG A 172 -12.79 -3.97 -3.29
N THR A 173 -12.23 -5.05 -2.76
CA THR A 173 -11.22 -4.95 -1.70
C THR A 173 -9.86 -4.75 -2.33
N TRP A 174 -9.26 -3.58 -2.12
CA TRP A 174 -7.96 -3.21 -2.69
C TRP A 174 -6.83 -3.55 -1.73
N LEU A 175 -5.82 -4.25 -2.25
CA LEU A 175 -4.62 -4.69 -1.55
C LEU A 175 -3.38 -4.19 -2.29
N ALA A 176 -2.25 -4.11 -1.56
CA ALA A 176 -0.99 -3.78 -2.19
C ALA A 176 0.15 -4.71 -1.74
N THR A 177 1.09 -4.97 -2.66
CA THR A 177 2.29 -5.75 -2.33
C THR A 177 3.31 -4.95 -1.54
N GLY A 178 3.25 -3.62 -1.63
CA GLY A 178 4.18 -2.72 -0.95
C GLY A 178 5.50 -2.51 -1.68
N HIS A 179 5.58 -2.90 -2.93
CA HIS A 179 6.70 -2.61 -3.82
C HIS A 179 6.22 -1.70 -4.94
N GLU A 180 6.80 -0.53 -5.11
CA GLU A 180 6.44 0.34 -6.24
C GLU A 180 6.97 -0.25 -7.55
N GLY A 181 6.11 -0.35 -8.54
CA GLY A 181 6.46 -0.80 -9.89
C GLY A 181 6.56 -2.31 -10.09
N LYS A 182 6.50 -3.11 -9.02
CA LYS A 182 6.57 -4.58 -9.10
C LYS A 182 5.68 -5.24 -8.06
N PHE A 183 5.12 -6.39 -8.38
CA PHE A 183 4.36 -7.18 -7.41
C PHE A 183 5.26 -7.89 -6.39
N GLY A 184 6.51 -8.17 -6.74
CA GLY A 184 7.47 -8.81 -5.85
C GLY A 184 7.07 -10.22 -5.44
N ILE A 185 7.69 -10.73 -4.37
CA ILE A 185 7.57 -12.14 -3.96
C ILE A 185 6.34 -12.46 -3.11
N ALA A 186 5.62 -11.47 -2.62
CA ALA A 186 4.52 -11.70 -1.67
C ALA A 186 3.44 -12.63 -2.23
N LEU A 187 3.07 -12.45 -3.51
CA LEU A 187 2.05 -13.26 -4.18
C LEU A 187 2.49 -14.69 -4.54
N TYR A 188 3.77 -15.03 -4.35
CA TYR A 188 4.28 -16.40 -4.46
C TYR A 188 4.37 -17.11 -3.11
N HIS A 189 4.21 -16.37 -2.01
CA HIS A 189 4.46 -16.92 -0.69
C HIS A 189 3.31 -17.82 -0.23
N PRO A 190 3.58 -19.04 0.31
CA PRO A 190 2.57 -20.01 0.70
C PRO A 190 1.49 -19.45 1.64
N ASN A 191 1.84 -18.59 2.59
CA ASN A 191 0.88 -18.00 3.52
C ASN A 191 -0.14 -17.09 2.80
N VAL A 192 0.32 -16.24 1.86
CA VAL A 192 -0.55 -15.37 1.08
C VAL A 192 -1.45 -16.21 0.18
N ILE A 193 -0.89 -17.23 -0.48
CA ILE A 193 -1.64 -18.18 -1.30
C ILE A 193 -2.70 -18.89 -0.46
N GLN A 194 -2.36 -19.35 0.74
CA GLN A 194 -3.31 -19.99 1.64
C GLN A 194 -4.43 -19.03 2.04
N ASP A 195 -4.11 -17.82 2.47
CA ASP A 195 -5.08 -16.80 2.88
C ASP A 195 -6.07 -16.49 1.73
N LEU A 196 -5.57 -16.30 0.50
CA LEU A 196 -6.41 -16.04 -0.68
C LEU A 196 -7.29 -17.23 -1.05
N ARG A 197 -6.74 -18.44 -1.04
CA ARG A 197 -7.48 -19.65 -1.38
C ARG A 197 -8.59 -19.95 -0.38
N GLU A 198 -8.35 -19.77 0.92
CA GLU A 198 -9.33 -20.02 1.98
C GLU A 198 -10.53 -19.07 1.91
N THR A 199 -10.36 -17.89 1.35
CA THR A 199 -11.46 -16.92 1.17
C THR A 199 -12.26 -17.18 -0.09
N GLY A 200 -11.76 -17.95 -1.06
CA GLY A 200 -12.43 -18.21 -2.32
C GLY A 200 -12.61 -16.99 -3.22
N VAL A 201 -11.79 -15.95 -3.01
CA VAL A 201 -11.89 -14.67 -3.74
C VAL A 201 -11.39 -14.79 -5.17
N ARG A 202 -11.93 -13.93 -6.04
CA ARG A 202 -11.35 -13.66 -7.37
C ARG A 202 -10.35 -12.53 -7.25
N VAL A 203 -9.17 -12.68 -7.81
CA VAL A 203 -8.08 -11.71 -7.79
C VAL A 203 -7.93 -11.07 -9.15
N THR A 204 -7.89 -9.73 -9.21
CA THR A 204 -7.47 -9.01 -10.41
C THR A 204 -6.16 -8.27 -10.10
N LEU A 205 -5.13 -8.53 -10.88
CA LEU A 205 -3.85 -7.87 -10.78
C LEU A 205 -3.85 -6.60 -11.62
N TYR A 206 -3.47 -5.49 -11.02
CA TYR A 206 -3.38 -4.18 -11.68
C TYR A 206 -1.90 -3.76 -11.76
N PRO A 207 -1.16 -4.22 -12.76
CA PRO A 207 0.25 -3.87 -12.93
C PRO A 207 0.41 -2.38 -13.26
N GLU A 208 1.58 -1.84 -13.02
CA GLU A 208 2.01 -0.61 -13.70
C GLU A 208 2.27 -0.93 -15.19
N PHE A 209 2.34 0.09 -16.06
CA PHE A 209 2.32 -0.11 -17.52
C PHE A 209 3.44 -1.00 -18.10
N ASP A 210 4.51 -1.22 -17.36
CA ASP A 210 5.63 -2.08 -17.73
C ASP A 210 5.65 -3.40 -16.93
N GLY A 211 4.65 -3.63 -16.07
CA GLY A 211 4.55 -4.79 -15.19
C GLY A 211 3.70 -5.95 -15.72
N GLU A 212 3.18 -5.90 -16.95
CA GLU A 212 2.26 -6.90 -17.51
C GLU A 212 2.85 -8.32 -17.52
N ALA A 213 4.12 -8.45 -17.91
CA ALA A 213 4.77 -9.76 -17.98
C ALA A 213 4.90 -10.42 -16.60
N GLU A 214 5.22 -9.66 -15.56
CA GLU A 214 5.25 -10.15 -14.17
C GLU A 214 3.84 -10.54 -13.71
N ALA A 215 2.85 -9.69 -14.00
CA ALA A 215 1.46 -9.95 -13.62
C ALA A 215 0.91 -11.24 -14.26
N GLU A 216 1.21 -11.51 -15.52
CA GLU A 216 0.80 -12.76 -16.18
C GLU A 216 1.48 -13.99 -15.55
N GLN A 217 2.73 -13.90 -15.14
CA GLN A 217 3.40 -14.98 -14.41
C GLN A 217 2.74 -15.23 -13.05
N ILE A 218 2.39 -14.18 -12.33
CA ILE A 218 1.69 -14.28 -11.04
C ILE A 218 0.30 -14.85 -11.23
N LYS A 219 -0.46 -14.39 -12.22
CA LYS A 219 -1.77 -14.95 -12.56
C LYS A 219 -1.68 -16.45 -12.79
N PHE A 220 -0.72 -16.91 -13.60
CA PHE A 220 -0.50 -18.33 -13.84
C PHE A 220 -0.24 -19.09 -12.53
N HIS A 221 0.61 -18.54 -11.65
CA HIS A 221 0.90 -19.13 -10.34
C HIS A 221 -0.35 -19.21 -9.46
N LEU A 222 -1.17 -18.15 -9.41
CA LEU A 222 -2.44 -18.14 -8.64
C LEU A 222 -3.42 -19.20 -9.17
N LEU A 223 -3.57 -19.31 -10.49
CA LEU A 223 -4.43 -20.33 -11.12
C LEU A 223 -3.98 -21.75 -10.81
N GLN A 224 -2.67 -22.03 -10.83
CA GLN A 224 -2.11 -23.31 -10.40
C GLN A 224 -2.46 -23.65 -8.96
N ASN A 225 -2.58 -22.64 -8.10
CA ASN A 225 -2.98 -22.76 -6.70
C ASN A 225 -4.50 -22.72 -6.50
N ARG A 226 -5.31 -22.83 -7.56
CA ARG A 226 -6.78 -22.81 -7.56
C ARG A 226 -7.39 -21.51 -7.05
N ILE A 227 -6.70 -20.40 -7.28
CA ILE A 227 -7.19 -19.04 -6.99
C ILE A 227 -7.58 -18.44 -8.34
N PRO A 228 -8.88 -18.12 -8.59
CA PRO A 228 -9.28 -17.42 -9.80
C PRO A 228 -8.57 -16.08 -9.91
N ALA A 229 -7.85 -15.88 -11.00
CA ALA A 229 -7.04 -14.68 -11.17
C ALA A 229 -7.06 -14.18 -12.62
N ASP A 230 -7.08 -12.86 -12.77
CA ASP A 230 -6.99 -12.15 -14.04
C ASP A 230 -5.97 -11.02 -13.92
N VAL A 231 -5.43 -10.61 -15.06
CA VAL A 231 -4.65 -9.37 -15.18
C VAL A 231 -5.56 -8.32 -15.82
N TYR A 232 -5.61 -7.14 -15.19
CA TYR A 232 -6.34 -6.02 -15.73
C TYR A 232 -5.72 -5.62 -17.09
N PRO A 233 -6.52 -5.61 -18.16
CA PRO A 233 -6.01 -5.27 -19.47
C PRO A 233 -5.65 -3.78 -19.51
N HIS A 234 -4.40 -3.46 -19.83
CA HIS A 234 -4.02 -2.09 -20.09
C HIS A 234 -4.84 -1.55 -21.25
N LEU A 235 -5.53 -0.45 -21.00
CA LEU A 235 -6.25 0.24 -22.05
C LEU A 235 -5.20 0.90 -22.95
N ASP A 236 -5.05 0.41 -24.19
CA ASP A 236 -4.01 0.89 -25.12
C ASP A 236 -4.06 2.41 -25.33
N PHE A 237 -5.25 3.02 -25.23
CA PHE A 237 -5.40 4.46 -25.31
C PHE A 237 -4.70 5.20 -24.15
N LEU A 238 -4.57 4.56 -22.96
CA LEU A 238 -3.91 5.15 -21.80
C LEU A 238 -2.39 5.14 -21.94
N LYS A 239 -1.83 4.22 -22.72
CA LYS A 239 -0.39 4.17 -23.00
C LYS A 239 0.10 5.41 -23.75
N ASN A 240 -0.77 6.02 -24.56
CA ASN A 240 -0.48 7.19 -25.36
C ASN A 240 -0.94 8.51 -24.74
N CYS A 241 -1.55 8.48 -23.54
CA CYS A 241 -1.96 9.69 -22.86
C CYS A 241 -0.76 10.37 -22.20
N GLU A 242 -0.50 11.64 -22.53
CA GLU A 242 0.49 12.49 -21.84
C GLU A 242 0.17 12.71 -20.35
N PHE A 243 -0.98 12.22 -19.89
CA PHE A 243 -1.42 12.25 -18.49
C PHE A 243 -0.56 11.46 -17.54
N VAL A 244 0.20 10.52 -18.05
CA VAL A 244 0.93 9.58 -17.22
C VAL A 244 2.26 10.20 -16.85
N GLY A 245 2.32 10.81 -15.67
CA GLY A 245 3.57 11.23 -15.04
C GLY A 245 4.48 10.03 -14.72
N HIS A 246 5.41 10.20 -13.80
CA HIS A 246 6.38 9.16 -13.43
C HIS A 246 5.77 7.87 -12.86
N ARG A 247 4.52 7.89 -12.37
CA ARG A 247 3.74 6.70 -11.98
C ARG A 247 2.74 6.35 -13.06
N LYS A 248 2.76 5.09 -13.46
CA LYS A 248 1.91 4.53 -14.52
C LYS A 248 0.92 3.52 -13.95
N SER A 249 0.29 3.84 -12.82
CA SER A 249 -0.69 2.98 -12.15
C SER A 249 -2.12 3.41 -12.45
N ILE A 250 -3.06 2.48 -12.22
CA ILE A 250 -4.50 2.76 -12.35
C ILE A 250 -4.95 3.91 -11.42
N ALA A 251 -4.40 3.98 -10.21
CA ALA A 251 -4.69 5.05 -9.26
C ALA A 251 -4.24 6.42 -9.79
N THR A 252 -3.06 6.51 -10.40
CA THR A 252 -2.56 7.75 -11.01
C THR A 252 -3.47 8.24 -12.12
N ILE A 253 -3.97 7.33 -12.95
CA ILE A 253 -4.93 7.67 -14.02
C ILE A 253 -6.23 8.19 -13.41
N ALA A 254 -6.77 7.49 -12.41
CA ALA A 254 -7.99 7.89 -11.73
C ALA A 254 -7.87 9.27 -11.08
N LEU A 255 -6.75 9.59 -10.42
CA LEU A 255 -6.49 10.93 -9.86
C LEU A 255 -6.43 12.01 -10.95
N LYS A 256 -5.81 11.72 -12.09
CA LYS A 256 -5.82 12.64 -13.24
C LYS A 256 -7.22 12.90 -13.78
N MET A 257 -8.07 11.87 -13.83
CA MET A 257 -9.47 12.06 -14.22
C MET A 257 -10.23 12.92 -13.21
N ILE A 258 -9.93 12.81 -11.90
CA ILE A 258 -10.47 13.71 -10.86
C ILE A 258 -10.03 15.16 -11.13
N ASP A 259 -8.75 15.40 -11.41
CA ASP A 259 -8.23 16.74 -11.78
C ASP A 259 -8.98 17.32 -12.99
N MET A 260 -9.43 16.46 -13.92
CA MET A 260 -10.24 16.81 -15.08
C MET A 260 -11.74 16.90 -14.77
N GLN A 261 -12.13 16.81 -13.50
CA GLN A 261 -13.52 16.92 -13.00
C GLN A 261 -14.46 15.79 -13.45
N PHE A 262 -13.94 14.60 -13.77
CA PHE A 262 -14.76 13.42 -13.96
C PHE A 262 -15.38 12.96 -12.63
N SER A 263 -16.64 12.51 -12.68
CA SER A 263 -17.27 11.88 -11.52
C SER A 263 -16.66 10.50 -11.24
N TYR A 264 -16.80 9.99 -10.02
CA TYR A 264 -16.32 8.62 -9.69
C TYR A 264 -16.99 7.56 -10.55
N SER A 265 -18.27 7.73 -10.87
CA SER A 265 -19.00 6.84 -11.78
C SER A 265 -18.38 6.84 -13.17
N ASP A 266 -18.05 8.00 -13.72
CA ASP A 266 -17.41 8.12 -15.03
C ASP A 266 -16.01 7.47 -15.01
N ILE A 267 -15.25 7.67 -13.93
CA ILE A 267 -13.93 7.06 -13.74
C ILE A 267 -14.05 5.54 -13.71
N MET A 268 -14.97 5.00 -12.91
CA MET A 268 -15.17 3.55 -12.82
C MET A 268 -15.56 2.96 -14.17
N HIS A 269 -16.45 3.64 -14.89
CA HIS A 269 -16.88 3.19 -16.22
C HIS A 269 -15.74 3.25 -17.24
N ALA A 270 -15.01 4.38 -17.32
CA ALA A 270 -13.89 4.57 -18.23
C ALA A 270 -12.76 3.55 -17.96
N LEU A 271 -12.50 3.27 -16.70
CA LEU A 271 -11.52 2.26 -16.29
C LEU A 271 -12.08 0.83 -16.28
N ARG A 272 -13.29 0.61 -16.78
CA ARG A 272 -13.94 -0.71 -16.82
C ARG A 272 -13.87 -1.46 -15.48
N LEU A 273 -14.07 -0.74 -14.39
CA LEU A 273 -14.09 -1.30 -13.03
C LEU A 273 -15.47 -1.86 -12.67
N VAL A 274 -16.51 -1.47 -13.41
CA VAL A 274 -17.88 -1.99 -13.28
C VAL A 274 -17.96 -3.27 -14.09
N ASP A 275 -18.28 -4.40 -13.46
CA ASP A 275 -18.57 -5.64 -14.16
C ASP A 275 -19.87 -5.43 -14.98
N GLU A 276 -19.88 -5.85 -16.26
CA GLU A 276 -21.04 -5.71 -17.15
C GLU A 276 -22.32 -6.36 -16.57
N GLN A 277 -22.17 -7.26 -15.62
CA GLN A 277 -23.30 -7.91 -14.92
C GLN A 277 -23.95 -7.02 -13.86
N ASP A 278 -23.27 -6.01 -13.34
CA ASP A 278 -23.81 -5.10 -12.32
C ASP A 278 -24.63 -3.95 -12.92
N ILE A 279 -24.57 -3.77 -14.25
CA ILE A 279 -25.30 -2.69 -14.98
C ILE A 279 -26.80 -3.00 -15.07
N PHE A 280 -27.23 -4.23 -14.89
CA PHE A 280 -28.62 -4.65 -15.06
C PHE A 280 -29.47 -4.69 -13.78
N HIS A 281 -29.00 -4.16 -12.66
CA HIS A 281 -29.70 -4.19 -11.37
C HIS A 281 -29.99 -2.79 -10.77
N TYR A 282 -30.10 -1.75 -11.60
CA TYR A 282 -30.62 -0.45 -11.19
C TYR A 282 -31.89 -0.08 -11.97
#